data_36c289c517d8de03aeec0ae3fdc39bda
#
_entry.id   36c289c517d8de03aeec0ae3fdc39bda
#
_cell.length_a   1.000
_cell.length_b   1.000
_cell.length_c   1.000
_cell.angle_alpha   90.00
_cell.angle_beta   90.00
_cell.angle_gamma   90.00
#
_symmetry.space_group_name_H-M   'P 1'
#
loop_
_entity.id
_entity.type
_entity.pdbx_description
1 polymer ?
#
loop_
_entity_poly.entity_id
_entity_poly.type
_entity_poly.pdbx_seq_one_letter_code
_entity_poly.pdbx_strand_id
1 'polypeptide(L)'
;TDGQIFLSGDLFNAGIRPAINVGISVSRVGSAAQIKAMKQVAGKLKLELAQFAELEAFSQFASDLDQATRNQLARGQRLREILKQAANSPIPVEEQVAIIYTGINGFLDDIEVAKVKTFVETLRTNLRNSKPEYAKIVKETKAFSPEAEAMLKEVISSTKSSFA
;
A
#
# COMPACT_ATOMS: atom_id res chain seq x y z
N THR A 1 -18.44 18.76 -11.28
CA THR A 1 -17.86 17.42 -11.48
C THR A 1 -17.92 16.61 -10.18
N ASP A 2 -18.06 15.31 -10.28
CA ASP A 2 -18.08 14.42 -9.11
C ASP A 2 -16.70 13.99 -8.64
N GLY A 3 -15.69 14.64 -9.12
CA GLY A 3 -14.30 14.43 -8.78
C GLY A 3 -13.39 14.51 -9.99
N GLN A 4 -12.09 14.50 -9.72
CA GLN A 4 -11.04 14.55 -10.72
C GLN A 4 -9.86 13.69 -10.27
N ILE A 5 -9.27 12.95 -11.20
CA ILE A 5 -8.03 12.22 -10.99
C ILE A 5 -6.95 12.94 -11.80
N PHE A 6 -5.99 13.54 -11.09
CA PHE A 6 -4.90 14.30 -11.70
C PHE A 6 -3.71 13.40 -11.98
N LEU A 7 -3.28 13.40 -13.23
CA LEU A 7 -2.03 12.78 -13.66
C LEU A 7 -0.92 13.83 -13.70
N SER A 8 0.28 13.45 -13.26
CA SER A 8 1.45 14.32 -13.20
C SER A 8 2.58 13.76 -14.07
N GLY A 9 3.10 14.60 -14.98
CA GLY A 9 4.28 14.26 -15.76
C GLY A 9 5.52 14.05 -14.89
N ASP A 10 5.66 14.83 -13.81
CA ASP A 10 6.79 14.70 -12.87
C ASP A 10 6.78 13.36 -12.16
N LEU A 11 5.61 12.92 -11.69
CA LEU A 11 5.45 11.57 -11.08
C LEU A 11 5.77 10.48 -12.09
N PHE A 12 5.30 10.63 -13.34
CA PHE A 12 5.59 9.66 -14.39
C PHE A 12 7.09 9.53 -14.67
N ASN A 13 7.77 10.66 -14.80
CA ASN A 13 9.22 10.72 -15.03
C ASN A 13 10.03 10.21 -13.84
N ALA A 14 9.52 10.40 -12.61
CA ALA A 14 10.08 9.83 -11.39
C ALA A 14 9.83 8.31 -11.24
N GLY A 15 9.19 7.66 -12.23
CA GLY A 15 8.90 6.23 -12.19
C GLY A 15 7.71 5.84 -11.31
N ILE A 16 6.92 6.80 -10.87
CA ILE A 16 5.68 6.55 -10.12
C ILE A 16 4.55 6.32 -11.13
N ARG A 17 4.18 5.08 -11.33
CA ARG A 17 3.18 4.66 -12.31
C ARG A 17 2.21 3.67 -11.68
N PRO A 18 0.89 3.95 -11.74
CA PRO A 18 0.23 5.09 -12.41
C PRO A 18 0.62 6.43 -11.78
N ALA A 19 0.78 7.46 -12.62
CA ALA A 19 1.27 8.78 -12.25
C ALA A 19 0.16 9.68 -11.64
N ILE A 20 -0.58 9.11 -10.69
CA ILE A 20 -1.72 9.78 -10.04
C ILE A 20 -1.22 10.62 -8.87
N ASN A 21 -1.52 11.91 -8.90
CA ASN A 21 -1.32 12.77 -7.74
C ASN A 21 -2.47 12.56 -6.75
N VAL A 22 -2.22 11.72 -5.73
CA VAL A 22 -3.22 11.33 -4.73
C VAL A 22 -3.64 12.51 -3.85
N GLY A 23 -2.75 13.46 -3.60
CA GLY A 23 -3.01 14.62 -2.75
C GLY A 23 -4.13 15.51 -3.26
N ILE A 24 -4.10 15.86 -4.55
CA ILE A 24 -5.06 16.76 -5.19
C ILE A 24 -6.21 16.04 -5.90
N SER A 25 -6.12 14.72 -6.06
CA SER A 25 -7.19 13.92 -6.66
C SER A 25 -8.34 13.72 -5.68
N VAL A 26 -9.56 13.89 -6.16
CA VAL A 26 -10.79 13.75 -5.38
C VAL A 26 -11.80 12.90 -6.13
N SER A 27 -12.47 12.01 -5.42
CA SER A 27 -13.64 11.30 -5.93
C SER A 27 -14.79 11.42 -4.95
N ARG A 28 -15.91 11.97 -5.39
CA ARG A 28 -17.13 12.09 -4.59
C ARG A 28 -17.72 10.73 -4.23
N VAL A 29 -17.73 9.80 -5.18
CA VAL A 29 -18.17 8.42 -4.96
C VAL A 29 -17.13 7.69 -4.10
N GLY A 30 -15.87 7.78 -4.48
CA GLY A 30 -14.68 7.37 -3.72
C GLY A 30 -14.88 6.13 -2.85
N SER A 31 -14.84 6.35 -1.57
CA SER A 31 -14.98 5.27 -0.58
C SER A 31 -16.34 4.57 -0.61
N ALA A 32 -17.40 5.19 -1.12
CA ALA A 32 -18.72 4.54 -1.21
C ALA A 32 -18.72 3.35 -2.19
N ALA A 33 -17.87 3.41 -3.23
CA ALA A 33 -17.72 2.33 -4.19
C ALA A 33 -16.83 1.17 -3.71
N GLN A 34 -16.05 1.38 -2.63
CA GLN A 34 -15.14 0.36 -2.11
C GLN A 34 -15.90 -0.70 -1.31
N ILE A 35 -15.45 -1.95 -1.40
CA ILE A 35 -15.89 -3.00 -0.47
C ILE A 35 -15.42 -2.69 0.95
N LYS A 36 -16.10 -3.25 1.95
CA LYS A 36 -15.80 -3.01 3.38
C LYS A 36 -14.34 -3.32 3.72
N ALA A 37 -13.79 -4.42 3.19
CA ALA A 37 -12.40 -4.80 3.40
C ALA A 37 -11.42 -3.69 2.96
N MET A 38 -11.63 -3.10 1.78
CA MET A 38 -10.78 -2.01 1.30
C MET A 38 -10.89 -0.77 2.18
N LYS A 39 -12.11 -0.40 2.59
CA LYS A 39 -12.32 0.74 3.52
C LYS A 39 -11.60 0.55 4.84
N GLN A 40 -11.61 -0.68 5.37
CA GLN A 40 -10.95 -1.02 6.64
C GLN A 40 -9.44 -0.82 6.58
N VAL A 41 -8.80 -1.24 5.49
CA VAL A 41 -7.33 -1.19 5.38
C VAL A 41 -6.81 0.13 4.79
N ALA A 42 -7.53 0.73 3.83
CA ALA A 42 -7.06 1.91 3.12
C ALA A 42 -7.48 3.25 3.75
N GLY A 43 -8.25 3.23 4.84
CA GLY A 43 -8.82 4.45 5.43
C GLY A 43 -7.80 5.52 5.80
N LYS A 44 -6.60 5.14 6.20
CA LYS A 44 -5.50 6.04 6.57
C LYS A 44 -4.52 6.33 5.43
N LEU A 45 -4.59 5.59 4.32
CA LEU A 45 -3.57 5.61 3.27
C LEU A 45 -3.36 7.02 2.68
N LYS A 46 -4.45 7.73 2.38
CA LYS A 46 -4.36 9.08 1.81
C LYS A 46 -3.69 10.06 2.78
N LEU A 47 -4.00 9.97 4.06
CA LEU A 47 -3.40 10.81 5.10
C LEU A 47 -1.91 10.52 5.24
N GLU A 48 -1.51 9.25 5.31
CA GLU A 48 -0.11 8.82 5.39
C GLU A 48 0.71 9.32 4.19
N LEU A 49 0.14 9.23 2.98
CA LEU A 49 0.81 9.73 1.77
C LEU A 49 0.90 11.26 1.73
N ALA A 50 -0.10 11.98 2.24
CA ALA A 50 -0.06 13.44 2.33
C ALA A 50 1.01 13.89 3.32
N GLN A 51 1.05 13.31 4.51
CA GLN A 51 2.09 13.58 5.51
C GLN A 51 3.49 13.24 4.98
N PHE A 52 3.63 12.11 4.28
CA PHE A 52 4.89 11.75 3.64
C PHE A 52 5.35 12.82 2.64
N ALA A 53 4.46 13.31 1.77
CA ALA A 53 4.81 14.33 0.78
C ALA A 53 5.27 15.64 1.43
N GLU A 54 4.61 16.07 2.51
CA GLU A 54 5.02 17.26 3.28
C GLU A 54 6.39 17.07 3.93
N LEU A 55 6.61 15.92 4.57
CA LEU A 55 7.89 15.60 5.21
C LEU A 55 9.02 15.41 4.18
N GLU A 56 8.74 14.81 3.02
CA GLU A 56 9.72 14.65 1.94
C GLU A 56 10.20 16.02 1.43
N ALA A 57 9.27 16.96 1.24
CA ALA A 57 9.60 18.34 0.85
C ALA A 57 10.43 19.05 1.93
N PHE A 58 10.05 18.91 3.21
CA PHE A 58 10.76 19.49 4.35
C PHE A 58 12.17 18.91 4.52
N SER A 59 12.31 17.59 4.35
CA SER A 59 13.58 16.86 4.56
C SER A 59 14.70 17.31 3.63
N GLN A 60 14.37 17.93 2.50
CA GLN A 60 15.37 18.50 1.57
C GLN A 60 16.12 19.69 2.16
N PHE A 61 15.55 20.35 3.17
CA PHE A 61 16.11 21.56 3.79
C PHE A 61 16.60 21.33 5.22
N ALA A 62 16.23 20.22 5.85
CA ALA A 62 16.57 19.92 7.23
C ALA A 62 17.87 19.10 7.33
N SER A 63 18.84 19.61 8.10
CA SER A 63 20.10 18.90 8.35
C SER A 63 19.96 17.73 9.32
N ASP A 64 19.03 17.84 10.29
CA ASP A 64 18.78 16.82 11.30
C ASP A 64 17.28 16.54 11.42
N LEU A 65 16.91 15.29 11.21
CA LEU A 65 15.56 14.78 11.44
C LEU A 65 15.54 13.91 12.69
N ASP A 66 14.51 14.06 13.51
CA ASP A 66 14.29 13.15 14.64
C ASP A 66 13.92 11.74 14.15
N GLN A 67 14.00 10.76 15.05
CA GLN A 67 13.79 9.35 14.71
C GLN A 67 12.35 9.09 14.24
N ALA A 68 11.36 9.77 14.81
CA ALA A 68 9.95 9.60 14.44
C ALA A 68 9.70 10.07 13.01
N THR A 69 10.25 11.22 12.65
CA THR A 69 10.19 11.77 11.28
C THR A 69 10.89 10.86 10.27
N ARG A 70 12.08 10.32 10.62
CA ARG A 70 12.78 9.34 9.77
C ARG A 70 11.94 8.08 9.54
N ASN A 71 11.31 7.56 10.57
CA ASN A 71 10.46 6.38 10.46
C ASN A 71 9.24 6.64 9.58
N GLN A 72 8.63 7.81 9.70
CA GLN A 72 7.48 8.21 8.89
C GLN A 72 7.85 8.39 7.42
N LEU A 73 8.99 8.99 7.11
CA LEU A 73 9.54 9.08 5.76
C LEU A 73 9.83 7.68 5.18
N ALA A 74 10.47 6.82 5.95
CA ALA A 74 10.78 5.47 5.54
C ALA A 74 9.51 4.66 5.22
N ARG A 75 8.46 4.79 6.03
CA ARG A 75 7.15 4.17 5.77
C ARG A 75 6.48 4.74 4.53
N GLY A 76 6.45 6.05 4.39
CA GLY A 76 5.85 6.73 3.23
C GLY A 76 6.49 6.32 1.90
N GLN A 77 7.81 6.16 1.87
CA GLN A 77 8.51 5.63 0.69
C GLN A 77 8.00 4.25 0.30
N ARG A 78 7.83 3.35 1.26
CA ARG A 78 7.33 1.99 1.03
C ARG A 78 5.87 1.97 0.62
N LEU A 79 5.04 2.82 1.21
CA LEU A 79 3.65 3.01 0.78
C LEU A 79 3.58 3.48 -0.67
N ARG A 80 4.45 4.39 -1.08
CA ARG A 80 4.54 4.82 -2.48
C ARG A 80 4.98 3.68 -3.41
N GLU A 81 5.90 2.82 -2.98
CA GLU A 81 6.33 1.67 -3.77
C GLU A 81 5.22 0.63 -3.99
N ILE A 82 4.45 0.29 -2.96
CA ILE A 82 3.37 -0.71 -3.09
C ILE A 82 2.20 -0.22 -3.96
N LEU A 83 2.10 1.07 -4.21
CA LEU A 83 1.09 1.66 -5.10
C LEU A 83 1.51 1.67 -6.57
N LYS A 84 2.77 1.38 -6.87
CA LYS A 84 3.23 1.24 -8.26
C LYS A 84 2.68 -0.05 -8.86
N GLN A 85 2.17 0.07 -10.06
CA GLN A 85 1.54 -1.04 -10.79
C GLN A 85 1.91 -0.97 -12.27
N ALA A 86 2.28 -2.10 -12.86
CA ALA A 86 2.57 -2.16 -14.28
C ALA A 86 1.29 -1.98 -15.11
N ALA A 87 1.45 -1.44 -16.31
CA ALA A 87 0.35 -1.32 -17.24
C ALA A 87 -0.19 -2.73 -17.60
N ASN A 88 -1.51 -2.83 -17.78
CA ASN A 88 -2.20 -4.07 -18.12
C ASN A 88 -1.99 -5.23 -17.13
N SER A 89 -1.67 -4.91 -15.87
CA SER A 89 -1.47 -5.91 -14.80
C SER A 89 -2.44 -5.66 -13.64
N PRO A 90 -3.75 -5.97 -13.81
CA PRO A 90 -4.75 -5.77 -12.77
C PRO A 90 -4.46 -6.68 -11.58
N ILE A 91 -4.65 -6.12 -10.37
CA ILE A 91 -4.48 -6.84 -9.12
C ILE A 91 -5.88 -7.11 -8.54
N PRO A 92 -6.22 -8.37 -8.21
CA PRO A 92 -7.48 -8.70 -7.55
C PRO A 92 -7.65 -7.93 -6.23
N VAL A 93 -8.89 -7.55 -5.90
CA VAL A 93 -9.17 -6.67 -4.75
C VAL A 93 -8.73 -7.27 -3.41
N GLU A 94 -8.84 -8.57 -3.23
CA GLU A 94 -8.37 -9.27 -2.03
C GLU A 94 -6.84 -9.17 -1.86
N GLU A 95 -6.10 -9.18 -2.95
CA GLU A 95 -4.66 -8.98 -2.93
C GLU A 95 -4.29 -7.52 -2.70
N GLN A 96 -5.05 -6.57 -3.28
CA GLN A 96 -4.88 -5.14 -2.98
C GLN A 96 -5.06 -4.88 -1.48
N VAL A 97 -6.08 -5.48 -0.86
CA VAL A 97 -6.31 -5.39 0.59
C VAL A 97 -5.10 -5.91 1.37
N ALA A 98 -4.55 -7.07 0.98
CA ALA A 98 -3.37 -7.63 1.62
C ALA A 98 -2.14 -6.73 1.49
N ILE A 99 -1.88 -6.18 0.31
CA ILE A 99 -0.73 -5.30 0.03
C ILE A 99 -0.83 -4.02 0.87
N ILE A 100 -1.99 -3.36 0.86
CA ILE A 100 -2.21 -2.10 1.58
C ILE A 100 -2.12 -2.34 3.09
N TYR A 101 -2.73 -3.41 3.59
CA TYR A 101 -2.62 -3.81 5.00
C TYR A 101 -1.16 -3.97 5.42
N THR A 102 -0.38 -4.66 4.62
CA THR A 102 1.05 -4.92 4.90
C THR A 102 1.84 -3.61 5.00
N GLY A 103 1.59 -2.65 4.11
CA GLY A 103 2.26 -1.35 4.11
C GLY A 103 1.83 -0.46 5.29
N ILE A 104 0.54 -0.28 5.49
CA ILE A 104 -0.02 0.62 6.52
C ILE A 104 0.36 0.16 7.94
N ASN A 105 0.42 -1.14 8.18
CA ASN A 105 0.75 -1.68 9.52
C ASN A 105 2.26 -1.85 9.76
N GLY A 106 3.11 -1.30 8.90
CA GLY A 106 4.56 -1.25 9.12
C GLY A 106 5.31 -2.56 8.89
N PHE A 107 4.66 -3.56 8.29
CA PHE A 107 5.34 -4.84 8.00
C PHE A 107 6.44 -4.72 6.94
N LEU A 108 6.54 -3.59 6.25
CA LEU A 108 7.58 -3.31 5.27
C LEU A 108 8.71 -2.42 5.81
N ASP A 109 8.62 -1.94 7.05
CA ASP A 109 9.54 -0.93 7.59
C ASP A 109 11.01 -1.39 7.61
N ASP A 110 11.25 -2.67 7.76
CA ASP A 110 12.56 -3.34 7.74
C ASP A 110 12.98 -3.86 6.34
N ILE A 111 12.12 -3.76 5.34
CA ILE A 111 12.44 -4.15 3.96
C ILE A 111 13.06 -2.97 3.22
N GLU A 112 14.19 -3.19 2.54
CA GLU A 112 14.77 -2.16 1.67
C GLU A 112 13.79 -1.71 0.58
N VAL A 113 13.71 -0.41 0.30
CA VAL A 113 12.77 0.16 -0.68
C VAL A 113 12.88 -0.52 -2.03
N ALA A 114 14.10 -0.82 -2.50
CA ALA A 114 14.34 -1.50 -3.77
C ALA A 114 13.79 -2.94 -3.81
N LYS A 115 13.64 -3.57 -2.66
CA LYS A 115 13.15 -4.95 -2.52
C LYS A 115 11.64 -5.04 -2.26
N VAL A 116 10.96 -3.92 -1.98
CA VAL A 116 9.53 -3.90 -1.64
C VAL A 116 8.68 -4.56 -2.73
N LYS A 117 8.94 -4.25 -4.00
CA LYS A 117 8.20 -4.85 -5.12
C LYS A 117 8.34 -6.37 -5.14
N THR A 118 9.55 -6.88 -5.05
CA THR A 118 9.83 -8.34 -5.04
C THR A 118 9.19 -9.01 -3.83
N PHE A 119 9.26 -8.37 -2.65
CA PHE A 119 8.61 -8.86 -1.44
C PHE A 119 7.08 -8.98 -1.64
N VAL A 120 6.43 -7.95 -2.17
CA VAL A 120 5.00 -7.95 -2.43
C VAL A 120 4.59 -9.03 -3.43
N GLU A 121 5.35 -9.25 -4.49
CA GLU A 121 5.10 -10.31 -5.47
C GLU A 121 5.22 -11.70 -4.82
N THR A 122 6.24 -11.90 -3.97
CA THR A 122 6.43 -13.13 -3.20
C THR A 122 5.28 -13.34 -2.21
N LEU A 123 4.90 -12.30 -1.48
CA LEU A 123 3.77 -12.33 -0.54
C LEU A 123 2.46 -12.75 -1.24
N ARG A 124 2.16 -12.17 -2.39
CA ARG A 124 0.97 -12.51 -3.18
C ARG A 124 0.98 -13.98 -3.60
N THR A 125 2.11 -14.46 -4.08
CA THR A 125 2.30 -15.86 -4.49
C THR A 125 2.11 -16.80 -3.29
N ASN A 126 2.75 -16.50 -2.17
CA ASN A 126 2.63 -17.29 -0.94
C ASN A 126 1.19 -17.30 -0.42
N LEU A 127 0.50 -16.15 -0.45
CA LEU A 127 -0.88 -16.03 0.00
C LEU A 127 -1.83 -16.91 -0.85
N ARG A 128 -1.66 -16.91 -2.17
CA ARG A 128 -2.44 -17.77 -3.08
C ARG A 128 -2.20 -19.26 -2.83
N ASN A 129 -0.95 -19.63 -2.59
CA ASN A 129 -0.54 -21.04 -2.50
C ASN A 129 -0.81 -21.64 -1.12
N SER A 130 -0.54 -20.90 -0.04
CA SER A 130 -0.61 -21.42 1.33
C SER A 130 -1.93 -21.12 2.05
N LYS A 131 -2.64 -20.06 1.65
CA LYS A 131 -3.90 -19.63 2.28
C LYS A 131 -4.95 -19.20 1.23
N PRO A 132 -5.36 -20.09 0.31
CA PRO A 132 -6.38 -19.78 -0.70
C PRO A 132 -7.72 -19.36 -0.08
N GLU A 133 -8.01 -19.81 1.16
CA GLU A 133 -9.19 -19.44 1.94
C GLU A 133 -9.27 -17.93 2.21
N TYR A 134 -8.13 -17.24 2.34
CA TYR A 134 -8.08 -15.80 2.50
C TYR A 134 -8.84 -15.07 1.37
N ALA A 135 -8.53 -15.41 0.13
CA ALA A 135 -9.18 -14.82 -1.03
C ALA A 135 -10.68 -15.13 -1.06
N LYS A 136 -11.07 -16.37 -0.69
CA LYS A 136 -12.45 -16.78 -0.62
C LYS A 136 -13.23 -15.97 0.43
N ILE A 137 -12.70 -15.86 1.65
CA ILE A 137 -13.33 -15.10 2.74
C ILE A 137 -13.55 -13.65 2.31
N VAL A 138 -12.52 -12.97 1.79
CA VAL A 138 -12.63 -11.55 1.40
C VAL A 138 -13.61 -11.36 0.24
N LYS A 139 -13.65 -12.27 -0.74
CA LYS A 139 -14.58 -12.22 -1.86
C LYS A 139 -16.03 -12.43 -1.46
N GLU A 140 -16.29 -13.38 -0.57
CA GLU A 140 -17.65 -13.74 -0.15
C GLU A 140 -18.20 -12.71 0.85
N THR A 141 -17.43 -12.37 1.87
CA THR A 141 -17.89 -11.47 2.95
C THR A 141 -17.77 -9.98 2.61
N LYS A 142 -16.96 -9.64 1.59
CA LYS A 142 -16.58 -8.25 1.25
C LYS A 142 -15.93 -7.50 2.43
N ALA A 143 -15.50 -8.20 3.46
CA ALA A 143 -14.94 -7.65 4.69
C ALA A 143 -13.56 -8.26 4.99
N PHE A 144 -12.74 -7.49 5.70
CA PHE A 144 -11.47 -7.95 6.25
C PHE A 144 -11.72 -8.42 7.68
N SER A 145 -12.02 -9.71 7.82
CA SER A 145 -12.36 -10.32 9.10
C SER A 145 -11.10 -10.60 9.94
N PRO A 146 -11.25 -10.79 11.28
CA PRO A 146 -10.13 -11.21 12.12
C PRO A 146 -9.46 -12.51 11.66
N GLU A 147 -10.24 -13.43 11.09
CA GLU A 147 -9.73 -14.67 10.50
C GLU A 147 -8.85 -14.40 9.27
N ALA A 148 -9.32 -13.55 8.34
CA ALA A 148 -8.54 -13.14 7.18
C ALA A 148 -7.27 -12.39 7.59
N GLU A 149 -7.35 -11.55 8.62
CA GLU A 149 -6.20 -10.85 9.18
C GLU A 149 -5.16 -11.80 9.77
N ALA A 150 -5.59 -12.80 10.52
CA ALA A 150 -4.69 -13.82 11.11
C ALA A 150 -3.96 -14.61 10.02
N MET A 151 -4.67 -15.08 8.99
CA MET A 151 -4.08 -15.76 7.84
C MET A 151 -3.04 -14.89 7.13
N LEU A 152 -3.36 -13.63 6.90
CA LEU A 152 -2.44 -12.71 6.24
C LEU A 152 -1.20 -12.46 7.08
N LYS A 153 -1.32 -12.24 8.39
CA LYS A 153 -0.18 -12.06 9.30
C LYS A 153 0.76 -13.27 9.31
N GLU A 154 0.20 -14.48 9.29
CA GLU A 154 0.98 -15.71 9.21
C GLU A 154 1.80 -15.77 7.92
N VAL A 155 1.18 -15.45 6.76
CA VAL A 155 1.86 -15.44 5.48
C VAL A 155 2.90 -14.31 5.39
N ILE A 156 2.63 -13.13 5.94
CA ILE A 156 3.61 -12.04 6.02
C ILE A 156 4.84 -12.51 6.81
N SER A 157 4.63 -13.12 7.98
CA SER A 157 5.72 -13.60 8.83
C SER A 157 6.58 -14.66 8.14
N SER A 158 5.94 -15.67 7.52
CA SER A 158 6.66 -16.71 6.78
C SER A 158 7.39 -16.16 5.56
N THR A 159 6.80 -15.20 4.84
CA THR A 159 7.44 -14.54 3.70
C THR A 159 8.66 -13.74 4.15
N LYS A 160 8.57 -12.99 5.25
CA LYS A 160 9.73 -12.25 5.81
C LYS A 160 10.87 -13.20 6.18
N SER A 161 10.57 -14.32 6.82
CA SER A 161 11.59 -15.31 7.21
C SER A 161 12.31 -15.94 6.03
N SER A 162 11.65 -16.06 4.90
CA SER A 162 12.25 -16.61 3.66
C SER A 162 12.91 -15.54 2.78
N PHE A 163 12.68 -14.26 3.08
CA PHE A 163 13.14 -13.13 2.28
C PHE A 163 14.41 -12.46 2.85
N ALA A 164 14.75 -12.79 4.11
CA ALA A 164 15.88 -12.25 4.86
C ALA A 164 17.24 -12.74 4.32
#